data_e667a1db5c20c8f045b290d73f131409
#
_entry.id   e667a1db5c20c8f045b290d73f131409
#
_cell.length_a   1.000
_cell.length_b   1.000
_cell.length_c   1.000
_cell.angle_alpha   90.00
_cell.angle_beta   90.00
_cell.angle_gamma   90.00
#
_symmetry.space_group_name_H-M   'P 1'
#
loop_
_entity.id
_entity.type
_entity.pdbx_description
1 polymer ?
#
loop_
_entity_poly.entity_id
_entity_poly.type
_entity_poly.pdbx_seq_one_letter_code
_entity_poly.pdbx_strand_id
1 'polypeptide(L)'
;MIRHFIRATAVSSILLLIVACSTTQKTTTTSTQKVTGSVMKEFRAAWIATVANINWPSKPGLSTEEQKREAIELLDFLQKHHFNAAILQVRPQCDALYKSDLEPWSYYLTGKQGQAPSPYYDPLEFWVEEAHNRGIELHVWLNPYRAHHKDGKEISE
;
A
#
# COMPACT_ATOMS: atom_id res chain seq x y z
N MET A 1 24.01 -90.15 -0.32
CA MET A 1 23.04 -89.23 -0.87
C MET A 1 22.48 -88.25 0.17
N ILE A 2 22.27 -88.65 1.41
CA ILE A 2 21.63 -87.75 2.43
C ILE A 2 22.52 -86.58 2.89
N ARG A 3 23.83 -86.71 2.94
CA ARG A 3 24.75 -85.61 3.36
C ARG A 3 24.87 -84.46 2.44
N HIS A 4 24.63 -84.64 1.15
CA HIS A 4 24.65 -83.53 0.20
C HIS A 4 23.35 -82.72 0.21
N PHE A 5 22.22 -83.37 0.53
CA PHE A 5 20.94 -82.66 0.64
C PHE A 5 20.90 -81.73 1.86
N ILE A 6 21.48 -82.10 2.98
CA ILE A 6 21.52 -81.25 4.18
C ILE A 6 22.40 -80.03 3.98
N ARG A 7 23.51 -80.16 3.23
CA ARG A 7 24.37 -78.95 2.91
C ARG A 7 23.75 -78.01 1.92
N ALA A 8 22.99 -78.53 0.97
CA ALA A 8 22.29 -77.62 -0.02
C ALA A 8 21.16 -76.82 0.66
N THR A 9 20.41 -77.44 1.57
CA THR A 9 19.32 -76.74 2.29
C THR A 9 19.85 -75.70 3.27
N ALA A 10 21.00 -75.99 3.97
CA ALA A 10 21.60 -75.03 4.90
C ALA A 10 22.16 -73.79 4.19
N VAL A 11 22.78 -73.92 2.99
CA VAL A 11 23.29 -72.80 2.20
C VAL A 11 22.15 -71.96 1.62
N SER A 12 21.06 -72.61 1.18
CA SER A 12 19.88 -71.88 0.67
C SER A 12 19.16 -71.07 1.75
N SER A 13 19.08 -71.63 3.00
CA SER A 13 18.48 -70.89 4.11
C SER A 13 19.32 -69.67 4.57
N ILE A 14 20.65 -69.77 4.49
CA ILE A 14 21.55 -68.66 4.82
C ILE A 14 21.46 -67.56 3.76
N LEU A 15 21.31 -67.93 2.47
CA LEU A 15 21.16 -66.92 1.38
C LEU A 15 19.84 -66.15 1.49
N LEU A 16 18.75 -66.79 1.94
CA LEU A 16 17.46 -66.14 2.16
C LEU A 16 17.46 -65.13 3.33
N LEU A 17 18.30 -65.34 4.34
CA LEU A 17 18.42 -64.45 5.48
C LEU A 17 19.19 -63.17 5.19
N ILE A 18 20.04 -63.17 4.18
CA ILE A 18 20.83 -61.97 3.80
C ILE A 18 20.00 -60.97 2.99
N VAL A 19 18.96 -61.41 2.27
CA VAL A 19 18.09 -60.54 1.46
C VAL A 19 17.06 -59.77 2.30
N ALA A 20 16.76 -60.23 3.52
CA ALA A 20 15.77 -59.64 4.41
C ALA A 20 16.26 -58.39 5.17
N CYS A 21 17.53 -58.00 5.08
CA CYS A 21 18.09 -56.83 5.77
C CYS A 21 18.35 -55.62 4.89
N SER A 22 17.68 -55.52 3.75
CA SER A 22 17.61 -54.26 3.01
C SER A 22 16.53 -53.36 3.63
N THR A 23 16.81 -52.86 4.82
CA THR A 23 16.03 -51.72 5.33
C THR A 23 16.26 -50.57 4.38
N THR A 24 15.26 -50.31 3.55
CA THR A 24 15.16 -49.06 2.79
C THR A 24 15.17 -47.94 3.80
N GLN A 25 16.34 -47.38 4.09
CA GLN A 25 16.40 -46.06 4.72
C GLN A 25 15.70 -45.11 3.77
N LYS A 26 14.44 -44.80 4.06
CA LYS A 26 13.78 -43.63 3.52
C LYS A 26 14.62 -42.44 3.98
N THR A 27 15.54 -42.03 3.14
CA THR A 27 16.20 -40.73 3.31
C THR A 27 15.08 -39.70 3.26
N THR A 28 14.60 -39.33 4.43
CA THR A 28 13.76 -38.15 4.56
C THR A 28 14.67 -36.98 4.18
N THR A 29 14.68 -36.62 2.92
CA THR A 29 15.24 -35.36 2.48
C THR A 29 14.36 -34.31 3.15
N THR A 30 14.78 -33.85 4.32
CA THR A 30 14.24 -32.65 4.91
C THR A 30 14.60 -31.56 3.92
N SER A 31 13.70 -31.30 2.97
CA SER A 31 13.77 -30.09 2.19
C SER A 31 13.66 -28.97 3.22
N THR A 32 14.78 -28.36 3.53
CA THR A 32 14.80 -27.08 4.22
C THR A 32 14.10 -26.12 3.25
N GLN A 33 12.78 -26.07 3.36
CA GLN A 33 11.98 -25.04 2.70
C GLN A 33 12.56 -23.74 3.24
N LYS A 34 13.37 -23.08 2.40
CA LYS A 34 13.81 -21.72 2.67
C LYS A 34 12.51 -20.93 2.77
N VAL A 35 12.04 -20.71 3.99
CA VAL A 35 10.94 -19.77 4.24
C VAL A 35 11.51 -18.43 3.81
N THR A 36 11.32 -18.11 2.54
CA THR A 36 11.40 -16.75 2.07
C THR A 36 10.20 -16.07 2.71
N GLY A 37 10.34 -15.69 3.97
CA GLY A 37 9.42 -14.75 4.59
C GLY A 37 9.38 -13.55 3.66
N SER A 38 8.25 -13.31 3.02
CA SER A 38 8.04 -12.01 2.40
C SER A 38 8.24 -11.00 3.53
N VAL A 39 9.27 -10.20 3.43
CA VAL A 39 9.43 -9.08 4.34
C VAL A 39 8.14 -8.28 4.19
N MET A 40 7.29 -8.32 5.23
CA MET A 40 6.08 -7.51 5.23
C MET A 40 6.54 -6.07 5.05
N LYS A 41 6.12 -5.46 3.95
CA LYS A 41 6.42 -4.05 3.72
C LYS A 41 5.72 -3.27 4.83
N GLU A 42 6.51 -2.59 5.63
CA GLU A 42 5.99 -1.70 6.65
C GLU A 42 5.16 -0.59 5.98
N PHE A 43 3.98 -0.31 6.50
CA PHE A 43 3.16 0.81 6.05
C PHE A 43 3.66 2.09 6.73
N ARG A 44 4.36 2.92 5.98
CA ARG A 44 4.87 4.23 6.40
C ARG A 44 4.13 5.32 5.66
N ALA A 45 3.12 5.88 6.30
CA ALA A 45 2.25 6.89 5.71
C ALA A 45 2.35 8.24 6.43
N ALA A 46 2.17 9.32 5.69
CA ALA A 46 1.99 10.65 6.22
C ALA A 46 0.57 11.16 5.97
N TRP A 47 -0.01 11.82 6.97
CA TRP A 47 -1.28 12.51 6.87
C TRP A 47 -1.07 13.91 6.32
N ILE A 48 -1.87 14.28 5.29
CA ILE A 48 -1.85 15.59 4.66
C ILE A 48 -3.24 16.20 4.81
N ALA A 49 -3.37 17.11 5.77
CA ALA A 49 -4.62 17.80 6.07
C ALA A 49 -4.78 19.03 5.18
N THR A 50 -5.95 19.17 4.57
CA THR A 50 -6.31 20.33 3.75
C THR A 50 -7.19 21.31 4.51
N VAL A 51 -7.92 20.85 5.51
CA VAL A 51 -8.73 21.72 6.38
C VAL A 51 -7.85 22.80 7.01
N ALA A 52 -8.33 24.02 7.00
CA ALA A 52 -7.63 25.20 7.51
C ALA A 52 -6.22 25.39 6.89
N ASN A 53 -5.97 24.80 5.73
CA ASN A 53 -4.68 24.85 5.02
C ASN A 53 -3.48 24.44 5.90
N ILE A 54 -3.69 23.38 6.72
CA ILE A 54 -2.66 22.92 7.68
C ILE A 54 -1.41 22.42 6.95
N ASN A 55 -1.57 21.59 5.92
CA ASN A 55 -0.44 21.02 5.20
C ASN A 55 -0.46 21.41 3.70
N TRP A 56 -1.61 21.32 3.04
CA TRP A 56 -1.74 21.59 1.61
C TRP A 56 -3.18 21.98 1.24
N PRO A 57 -3.38 22.96 0.32
CA PRO A 57 -2.40 23.99 -0.07
C PRO A 57 -2.01 24.85 1.15
N SER A 58 -0.84 25.49 1.13
CA SER A 58 -0.34 26.27 2.29
C SER A 58 -1.24 27.46 2.67
N LYS A 59 -2.04 27.94 1.73
CA LYS A 59 -3.09 28.95 1.92
C LYS A 59 -4.15 28.84 0.83
N PRO A 60 -5.37 29.34 1.05
CA PRO A 60 -6.39 29.40 0.02
C PRO A 60 -6.01 30.40 -1.08
N GLY A 61 -6.46 30.14 -2.30
CA GLY A 61 -6.29 31.07 -3.42
C GLY A 61 -4.90 31.11 -4.05
N LEU A 62 -4.07 30.06 -3.82
CA LEU A 62 -2.85 29.87 -4.60
C LEU A 62 -3.20 29.62 -6.06
N SER A 63 -2.31 30.04 -6.96
CA SER A 63 -2.39 29.66 -8.37
C SER A 63 -2.29 28.14 -8.54
N THR A 64 -2.82 27.62 -9.66
CA THR A 64 -2.70 26.20 -10.00
C THR A 64 -1.25 25.73 -9.98
N GLU A 65 -0.33 26.53 -10.48
CA GLU A 65 1.10 26.19 -10.53
C GLU A 65 1.73 26.12 -9.13
N GLU A 66 1.33 27.01 -8.22
CA GLU A 66 1.80 26.98 -6.83
C GLU A 66 1.24 25.76 -6.09
N GLN A 67 -0.04 25.46 -6.26
CA GLN A 67 -0.67 24.28 -5.66
C GLN A 67 0.03 22.99 -6.10
N LYS A 68 0.29 22.84 -7.40
CA LYS A 68 0.99 21.69 -7.97
C LYS A 68 2.43 21.59 -7.47
N ARG A 69 3.15 22.71 -7.42
CA ARG A 69 4.52 22.73 -6.91
C ARG A 69 4.59 22.27 -5.45
N GLU A 70 3.72 22.81 -4.59
CA GLU A 70 3.68 22.39 -3.18
C GLU A 70 3.36 20.89 -3.02
N ALA A 71 2.44 20.35 -3.83
CA ALA A 71 2.13 18.92 -3.82
C ALA A 71 3.35 18.07 -4.22
N ILE A 72 4.08 18.48 -5.26
CA ILE A 72 5.31 17.82 -5.69
C ILE A 72 6.36 17.88 -4.59
N GLU A 73 6.59 19.03 -3.98
CA GLU A 73 7.57 19.20 -2.89
C GLU A 73 7.26 18.28 -1.70
N LEU A 74 5.98 18.14 -1.32
CA LEU A 74 5.56 17.21 -0.28
C LEU A 74 5.80 15.75 -0.67
N LEU A 75 5.45 15.35 -1.89
CA LEU A 75 5.65 13.99 -2.36
C LEU A 75 7.14 13.64 -2.51
N ASP A 76 7.96 14.57 -2.98
CA ASP A 76 9.42 14.41 -3.05
C ASP A 76 10.02 14.25 -1.65
N PHE A 77 9.54 15.02 -0.68
CA PHE A 77 9.94 14.86 0.72
C PHE A 77 9.59 13.47 1.25
N LEU A 78 8.35 12.99 1.00
CA LEU A 78 7.93 11.66 1.43
C LEU A 78 8.78 10.56 0.79
N GLN A 79 9.02 10.64 -0.53
CA GLN A 79 9.86 9.69 -1.24
C GLN A 79 11.29 9.67 -0.67
N LYS A 80 11.90 10.83 -0.49
CA LYS A 80 13.26 10.99 0.08
C LYS A 80 13.38 10.36 1.47
N HIS A 81 12.32 10.41 2.28
CA HIS A 81 12.28 9.84 3.63
C HIS A 81 11.69 8.43 3.68
N HIS A 82 11.59 7.75 2.52
CA HIS A 82 11.15 6.37 2.39
C HIS A 82 9.72 6.10 2.90
N PHE A 83 8.84 7.09 2.84
CA PHE A 83 7.41 6.84 2.98
C PHE A 83 6.90 6.09 1.76
N ASN A 84 5.95 5.18 1.97
CA ASN A 84 5.36 4.40 0.91
C ASN A 84 3.86 4.67 0.72
N ALA A 85 3.29 5.56 1.54
CA ALA A 85 1.92 6.00 1.41
C ALA A 85 1.75 7.47 1.84
N ALA A 86 0.76 8.13 1.25
CA ALA A 86 0.26 9.44 1.65
C ALA A 86 -1.25 9.36 1.88
N ILE A 87 -1.76 9.98 2.94
CA ILE A 87 -3.18 10.04 3.27
C ILE A 87 -3.65 11.48 3.10
N LEU A 88 -4.21 11.80 1.95
CA LEU A 88 -4.64 13.14 1.58
C LEU A 88 -6.10 13.38 1.98
N GLN A 89 -6.34 14.45 2.72
CA GLN A 89 -7.70 14.90 3.01
C GLN A 89 -8.31 15.57 1.77
N VAL A 90 -9.29 14.91 1.16
CA VAL A 90 -9.92 15.40 -0.09
C VAL A 90 -11.34 15.92 0.12
N ARG A 91 -11.93 15.63 1.28
CA ARG A 91 -13.25 16.14 1.70
C ARG A 91 -13.18 16.63 3.15
N PRO A 92 -12.71 17.87 3.36
CA PRO A 92 -12.55 18.40 4.73
C PRO A 92 -13.88 18.71 5.41
N GLN A 93 -14.91 19.08 4.65
CA GLN A 93 -16.29 19.34 5.11
C GLN A 93 -17.27 18.97 3.97
N CYS A 94 -18.43 19.59 3.84
CA CYS A 94 -19.33 19.40 2.69
C CYS A 94 -18.82 20.11 1.44
N ASP A 95 -17.56 19.86 1.08
CA ASP A 95 -16.89 20.39 -0.10
C ASP A 95 -15.78 19.40 -0.54
N ALA A 96 -15.30 19.51 -1.76
CA ALA A 96 -14.37 18.57 -2.35
C ALA A 96 -13.13 19.26 -2.94
N LEU A 97 -11.98 18.58 -2.87
CA LEU A 97 -10.76 18.94 -3.58
C LEU A 97 -10.58 18.10 -4.85
N TYR A 98 -11.69 17.74 -5.46
CA TYR A 98 -11.78 17.00 -6.73
C TYR A 98 -13.07 17.38 -7.46
N LYS A 99 -13.15 17.05 -8.73
CA LYS A 99 -14.38 17.27 -9.48
C LYS A 99 -15.51 16.41 -8.94
N SER A 100 -16.59 17.03 -8.48
CA SER A 100 -17.78 16.39 -7.98
C SER A 100 -19.03 17.02 -8.56
N ASP A 101 -20.03 16.19 -8.85
CA ASP A 101 -21.37 16.65 -9.22
C ASP A 101 -22.30 16.76 -7.99
N LEU A 102 -21.82 16.35 -6.80
CA LEU A 102 -22.57 16.30 -5.56
C LEU A 102 -22.18 17.40 -4.57
N GLU A 103 -20.92 17.81 -4.58
CA GLU A 103 -20.36 18.76 -3.63
C GLU A 103 -19.59 19.87 -4.32
N PRO A 104 -19.62 21.08 -3.77
CA PRO A 104 -18.89 22.23 -4.35
C PRO A 104 -17.37 22.05 -4.17
N TRP A 105 -16.60 22.78 -4.96
CA TRP A 105 -15.16 22.94 -4.75
C TRP A 105 -14.85 23.52 -3.38
N SER A 106 -13.83 23.01 -2.72
CA SER A 106 -13.47 23.45 -1.38
C SER A 106 -12.95 24.88 -1.34
N TYR A 107 -13.40 25.63 -0.31
CA TYR A 107 -12.87 26.94 0.02
C TYR A 107 -11.34 26.91 0.21
N TYR A 108 -10.81 25.86 0.83
CA TYR A 108 -9.39 25.75 1.13
C TYR A 108 -8.50 25.67 -0.10
N LEU A 109 -9.08 25.35 -1.25
CA LEU A 109 -8.36 25.26 -2.52
C LEU A 109 -8.20 26.65 -3.18
N THR A 110 -9.30 27.37 -3.36
CA THR A 110 -9.33 28.60 -4.17
C THR A 110 -9.62 29.86 -3.37
N GLY A 111 -9.97 29.74 -2.10
CA GLY A 111 -10.43 30.86 -1.28
C GLY A 111 -11.91 31.22 -1.50
N LYS A 112 -12.61 30.45 -2.34
CA LYS A 112 -14.04 30.60 -2.56
C LYS A 112 -14.67 29.25 -2.82
N GLN A 113 -15.65 28.86 -1.98
CA GLN A 113 -16.37 27.61 -2.14
C GLN A 113 -17.12 27.59 -3.48
N GLY A 114 -17.15 26.44 -4.13
CA GLY A 114 -17.77 26.26 -5.44
C GLY A 114 -16.95 26.73 -6.63
N GLN A 115 -15.82 27.39 -6.41
CA GLN A 115 -14.95 27.86 -7.49
C GLN A 115 -13.87 26.82 -7.81
N ALA A 116 -13.84 26.33 -9.06
CA ALA A 116 -12.78 25.46 -9.55
C ALA A 116 -11.43 26.20 -9.63
N PRO A 117 -10.30 25.48 -9.58
CA PRO A 117 -8.98 26.05 -9.86
C PRO A 117 -8.92 26.65 -11.27
N SER A 118 -8.12 27.71 -11.41
CA SER A 118 -7.90 28.38 -12.71
C SER A 118 -6.41 28.71 -12.88
N PRO A 119 -5.73 28.19 -13.93
CA PRO A 119 -6.23 27.23 -14.93
C PRO A 119 -6.78 25.94 -14.29
N TYR A 120 -7.79 25.36 -14.94
CA TYR A 120 -8.44 24.15 -14.42
C TYR A 120 -7.50 22.95 -14.34
N TYR A 121 -7.55 22.23 -13.24
CA TYR A 121 -7.04 20.88 -13.06
C TYR A 121 -7.87 20.19 -11.97
N ASP A 122 -7.82 18.86 -11.92
CA ASP A 122 -8.37 18.11 -10.79
C ASP A 122 -7.25 17.82 -9.79
N PRO A 123 -7.31 18.39 -8.57
CA PRO A 123 -6.27 18.17 -7.57
C PRO A 123 -6.08 16.70 -7.17
N LEU A 124 -7.16 15.94 -7.02
CA LEU A 124 -7.05 14.53 -6.64
C LEU A 124 -6.39 13.69 -7.73
N GLU A 125 -6.79 13.88 -9.00
CA GLU A 125 -6.18 13.22 -10.14
C GLU A 125 -4.68 13.52 -10.19
N PHE A 126 -4.29 14.76 -10.04
CA PHE A 126 -2.89 15.18 -10.00
C PHE A 126 -2.10 14.54 -8.87
N TRP A 127 -2.67 14.50 -7.65
CA TRP A 127 -2.04 13.85 -6.51
C TRP A 127 -1.86 12.34 -6.70
N VAL A 128 -2.84 11.66 -7.30
CA VAL A 128 -2.77 10.22 -7.62
C VAL A 128 -1.63 9.96 -8.60
N GLU A 129 -1.57 10.71 -9.69
CA GLU A 129 -0.54 10.56 -10.71
C GLU A 129 0.86 10.78 -10.14
N GLU A 130 1.06 11.90 -9.44
CA GLU A 130 2.37 12.28 -8.90
C GLU A 130 2.83 11.37 -7.76
N ALA A 131 1.93 10.85 -6.92
CA ALA A 131 2.25 9.88 -5.90
C ALA A 131 2.68 8.55 -6.54
N HIS A 132 1.94 8.05 -7.52
CA HIS A 132 2.25 6.80 -8.22
C HIS A 132 3.58 6.89 -8.98
N ASN A 133 3.88 8.01 -9.61
CA ASN A 133 5.16 8.26 -10.28
C ASN A 133 6.37 8.13 -9.32
N ARG A 134 6.13 8.29 -8.01
CA ARG A 134 7.14 8.15 -6.94
C ARG A 134 7.09 6.82 -6.20
N GLY A 135 6.20 5.91 -6.60
CA GLY A 135 5.98 4.63 -5.91
C GLY A 135 5.32 4.80 -4.53
N ILE A 136 4.58 5.88 -4.33
CA ILE A 136 3.81 6.18 -3.12
C ILE A 136 2.34 5.82 -3.37
N GLU A 137 1.74 5.03 -2.48
CA GLU A 137 0.30 4.76 -2.51
C GLU A 137 -0.45 5.99 -2.01
N LEU A 138 -1.48 6.46 -2.75
CA LEU A 138 -2.34 7.54 -2.30
C LEU A 138 -3.60 6.97 -1.68
N HIS A 139 -3.84 7.31 -0.42
CA HIS A 139 -5.07 7.06 0.32
C HIS A 139 -5.83 8.37 0.49
N VAL A 140 -7.15 8.30 0.50
CA VAL A 140 -7.98 9.49 0.69
C VAL A 140 -8.59 9.51 2.08
N TRP A 141 -8.65 10.70 2.66
CA TRP A 141 -9.33 10.97 3.92
C TRP A 141 -10.57 11.82 3.66
N LEU A 142 -11.72 11.32 4.08
CA LEU A 142 -13.03 11.94 3.97
C LEU A 142 -13.60 12.20 5.36
N ASN A 143 -14.18 13.37 5.57
CA ASN A 143 -14.98 13.69 6.77
C ASN A 143 -16.47 13.60 6.44
N PRO A 144 -17.10 12.41 6.51
CA PRO A 144 -18.45 12.20 5.98
C PRO A 144 -19.55 12.97 6.74
N TYR A 145 -19.31 13.28 8.00
CA TYR A 145 -20.30 13.92 8.87
C TYR A 145 -19.99 15.38 9.20
N ARG A 146 -18.87 15.92 8.72
CA ARG A 146 -18.55 17.32 8.96
C ARG A 146 -19.23 18.19 7.93
N ALA A 147 -20.29 18.87 8.34
CA ALA A 147 -20.99 19.84 7.50
C ALA A 147 -20.20 21.16 7.39
N HIS A 148 -19.55 21.61 8.48
CA HIS A 148 -18.85 22.88 8.55
C HIS A 148 -17.71 22.84 9.56
N HIS A 149 -16.62 23.55 9.26
CA HIS A 149 -15.57 23.82 10.24
C HIS A 149 -15.87 25.12 10.98
N LYS A 150 -15.72 25.14 12.31
CA LYS A 150 -16.08 26.30 13.15
C LYS A 150 -15.44 27.63 12.73
N ASP A 151 -14.23 27.54 12.15
CA ASP A 151 -13.47 28.68 11.64
C ASP A 151 -13.55 28.77 10.10
N GLY A 152 -14.39 27.93 9.48
CA GLY A 152 -14.58 27.87 8.05
C GLY A 152 -15.34 29.11 7.57
N LYS A 153 -14.72 29.86 6.67
CA LYS A 153 -15.38 30.95 5.97
C LYS A 153 -16.14 30.36 4.80
N GLU A 154 -17.42 30.69 4.75
CA GLU A 154 -18.37 30.44 3.65
C GLU A 154 -18.84 28.99 3.48
N ILE A 155 -20.07 28.76 3.95
CA ILE A 155 -20.99 27.83 3.30
C ILE A 155 -21.80 28.70 2.33
N SER A 156 -21.74 28.41 1.02
CA SER A 156 -22.74 28.94 0.09
C SER A 156 -24.10 28.38 0.49
N GLU A 157 -25.06 29.23 0.76
CA GLU A 157 -26.47 28.86 0.89
C GLU A 157 -26.98 28.13 -0.36
#